data_55c31718423dd315680ea5b69c0a95a3
#
_entry.id   55c31718423dd315680ea5b69c0a95a3
#
_cell.length_a   1.000
_cell.length_b   1.000
_cell.length_c   1.000
_cell.angle_alpha   90.00
_cell.angle_beta   90.00
_cell.angle_gamma   90.00
#
_symmetry.space_group_name_H-M   'P 1'
#
loop_
_entity.id
_entity.type
_entity.pdbx_description
1 polymer ?
#
loop_
_entity_poly.entity_id
_entity_poly.type
_entity_poly.pdbx_seq_one_letter_code
_entity_poly.pdbx_strand_id
1 'polypeptide(L)'
;MNKLYKWCLLSCMAATLSSCNDFLTEENPSGLTADTFYKTESGAEALINSCYTPLRFWYGQEYATSMTELGTDIFTRGNGCAEAELSDYNSSLQGSSNAITKEWERLYSALNTCNTALNRLPSSELSASVKDIRMGEAYFLRALYLWHIVETWGGVYLTTEECTEPSGYVYRSSEKDFYTQIIADLKEAVAKLPVSTSDYGRATKGAAEAFLARVYLYNKNYEEALKYARNVINNYGYSLAEDYSDLCDIYKCNDVKENVFVCMYTKSEIFGTSIEEGPDGNPIIWRTPGNNPSHLLWVMCYDQVLDKDGKKPVTRSIEYGRSFNRYMPTLYYLNLFDEKMDARYDDVFQQAWICNNTNSTYISPGDTAIFFTKYSVSDAEEAKHDYITIDKDFVYNADGSVKNRVQNVTFKKFLDPSRESVNYTGSVRHGVVIRLAELYLIAAEAELFLNDNASGTSYINEVRRRAAIPGKEAAMEIKPEQLTLDFILDERARELGGEQQRLFDLKRTGKLLERVKAYNPDAKVNIKEHHLLRPIPQTQLDAIINKEEFGQNAGYN
;
A
#
# COMPACT_ATOMS: atom_id res chain seq x y z
N MET A 1 -35.82 67.54 -40.85
CA MET A 1 -34.55 67.03 -40.25
C MET A 1 -34.74 65.76 -39.42
N ASN A 2 -35.64 64.83 -39.66
CA ASN A 2 -35.88 63.76 -38.68
C ASN A 2 -36.03 62.33 -39.22
N LYS A 3 -35.98 62.10 -40.53
CA LYS A 3 -36.04 60.73 -41.06
C LYS A 3 -34.64 60.16 -41.35
N LEU A 4 -33.71 60.96 -41.79
CA LEU A 4 -32.33 60.54 -42.10
C LEU A 4 -31.56 60.14 -40.81
N TYR A 5 -31.74 60.87 -39.70
CA TYR A 5 -31.12 60.54 -38.40
C TYR A 5 -31.63 59.23 -37.82
N LYS A 6 -32.91 58.92 -38.02
CA LYS A 6 -33.47 57.62 -37.55
C LYS A 6 -32.94 56.43 -38.32
N TRP A 7 -32.69 56.60 -39.63
CA TRP A 7 -32.10 55.55 -40.47
C TRP A 7 -30.62 55.35 -40.17
N CYS A 8 -29.84 56.42 -39.94
CA CYS A 8 -28.44 56.32 -39.48
C CYS A 8 -28.32 55.67 -38.10
N LEU A 9 -29.19 55.96 -37.14
CA LEU A 9 -29.20 55.31 -35.82
C LEU A 9 -29.60 53.83 -35.90
N LEU A 10 -30.57 53.44 -36.78
CA LEU A 10 -30.92 52.04 -37.01
C LEU A 10 -29.80 51.27 -37.69
N SER A 11 -29.08 51.89 -38.64
CA SER A 11 -27.92 51.25 -39.32
C SER A 11 -26.73 51.08 -38.39
N CYS A 12 -26.46 52.05 -37.47
CA CYS A 12 -25.43 51.89 -36.46
C CYS A 12 -25.79 50.83 -35.39
N MET A 13 -27.09 50.70 -35.01
CA MET A 13 -27.54 49.65 -34.11
C MET A 13 -27.51 48.25 -34.74
N ALA A 14 -27.76 48.14 -36.04
CA ALA A 14 -27.66 46.85 -36.78
C ALA A 14 -26.18 46.42 -37.00
N ALA A 15 -25.24 47.38 -37.11
CA ALA A 15 -23.81 47.09 -37.25
C ALA A 15 -23.15 46.65 -35.93
N THR A 16 -23.74 46.98 -34.74
CA THR A 16 -23.23 46.52 -33.44
C THR A 16 -23.75 45.13 -33.05
N LEU A 17 -24.69 44.54 -33.79
CA LEU A 17 -25.19 43.18 -33.54
C LEU A 17 -24.42 42.10 -34.32
N SER A 18 -23.54 42.47 -35.25
CA SER A 18 -22.55 41.57 -35.85
C SER A 18 -21.24 41.65 -35.05
N SER A 19 -21.32 41.50 -33.73
CA SER A 19 -20.16 41.25 -32.89
C SER A 19 -19.56 39.92 -33.31
N CYS A 20 -18.34 39.97 -33.79
CA CYS A 20 -17.56 38.83 -34.20
C CYS A 20 -17.57 37.79 -33.07
N ASN A 21 -18.21 36.67 -33.25
CA ASN A 21 -18.04 35.50 -32.38
C ASN A 21 -16.55 35.08 -32.27
N ASP A 22 -15.76 35.37 -33.31
CA ASP A 22 -14.31 35.07 -33.35
C ASP A 22 -13.47 35.92 -32.37
N PHE A 23 -13.96 37.11 -31.94
CA PHE A 23 -13.23 37.96 -30.99
C PHE A 23 -13.38 37.46 -29.54
N LEU A 24 -14.36 36.62 -29.27
CA LEU A 24 -14.60 36.00 -27.96
C LEU A 24 -14.12 34.53 -27.92
N THR A 25 -13.66 33.98 -29.01
CA THR A 25 -12.94 32.68 -28.99
C THR A 25 -11.54 32.88 -28.43
N GLU A 26 -11.30 32.32 -27.30
CA GLU A 26 -9.98 32.29 -26.68
C GLU A 26 -9.03 31.49 -27.59
N GLU A 27 -8.25 32.20 -28.42
CA GLU A 27 -7.15 31.57 -29.17
C GLU A 27 -5.97 31.35 -28.24
N ASN A 28 -5.70 30.09 -27.90
CA ASN A 28 -4.48 29.71 -27.21
C ASN A 28 -3.31 29.82 -28.22
N PRO A 29 -2.41 30.84 -28.09
CA PRO A 29 -1.32 31.06 -29.05
C PRO A 29 -0.33 29.90 -29.13
N SER A 30 -0.29 29.00 -28.13
CA SER A 30 0.54 27.79 -28.13
C SER A 30 -0.10 26.63 -28.88
N GLY A 31 -1.41 26.72 -29.18
CA GLY A 31 -2.17 25.67 -29.87
C GLY A 31 -2.38 24.38 -29.07
N LEU A 32 -1.78 24.29 -27.86
CA LEU A 32 -1.80 23.09 -27.03
C LEU A 32 -2.89 23.21 -25.96
N THR A 33 -4.08 22.74 -26.27
CA THR A 33 -5.16 22.53 -25.28
C THR A 33 -5.21 21.04 -24.87
N ALA A 34 -5.84 20.73 -23.76
CA ALA A 34 -6.07 19.34 -23.35
C ALA A 34 -6.80 18.55 -24.48
N ASP A 35 -7.77 19.20 -25.15
CA ASP A 35 -8.56 18.61 -26.24
C ASP A 35 -7.75 18.31 -27.51
N THR A 36 -6.73 19.10 -27.80
CA THR A 36 -5.85 18.87 -28.96
C THR A 36 -4.71 17.93 -28.59
N PHE A 37 -4.12 18.08 -27.40
CA PHE A 37 -2.96 17.29 -26.98
C PHE A 37 -3.32 15.82 -26.79
N TYR A 38 -4.39 15.51 -26.04
CA TYR A 38 -4.77 14.11 -25.76
C TYR A 38 -5.33 13.36 -26.98
N LYS A 39 -5.59 14.04 -28.11
CA LYS A 39 -5.87 13.39 -29.38
C LYS A 39 -4.64 12.80 -30.05
N THR A 40 -3.47 13.41 -29.87
CA THR A 40 -2.21 12.90 -30.43
C THR A 40 -1.78 11.60 -29.77
N GLU A 41 -1.00 10.74 -30.47
CA GLU A 41 -0.44 9.52 -29.90
C GLU A 41 0.39 9.80 -28.64
N SER A 42 1.27 10.81 -28.67
CA SER A 42 2.09 11.17 -27.53
C SER A 42 1.30 11.69 -26.34
N GLY A 43 0.23 12.46 -26.59
CA GLY A 43 -0.65 12.95 -25.54
C GLY A 43 -1.47 11.84 -24.91
N ALA A 44 -1.98 10.89 -25.71
CA ALA A 44 -2.70 9.72 -25.24
C ALA A 44 -1.80 8.80 -24.39
N GLU A 45 -0.55 8.55 -24.80
CA GLU A 45 0.43 7.81 -24.01
C GLU A 45 0.81 8.54 -22.72
N ALA A 46 0.98 9.87 -22.75
CA ALA A 46 1.22 10.67 -21.55
C ALA A 46 0.04 10.59 -20.57
N LEU A 47 -1.20 10.61 -21.07
CA LEU A 47 -2.40 10.52 -20.26
C LEU A 47 -2.49 9.16 -19.56
N ILE A 48 -2.27 8.05 -20.26
CA ILE A 48 -2.30 6.74 -19.62
C ILE A 48 -1.14 6.55 -18.63
N ASN A 49 0.05 7.07 -18.95
CA ASN A 49 1.17 7.04 -18.00
C ASN A 49 0.86 7.83 -16.72
N SER A 50 0.11 8.93 -16.83
CA SER A 50 -0.34 9.70 -15.66
C SER A 50 -1.30 8.92 -14.76
N CYS A 51 -2.06 7.93 -15.31
CA CYS A 51 -2.91 7.05 -14.51
C CYS A 51 -2.10 6.10 -13.59
N TYR A 52 -0.85 5.76 -13.94
CA TYR A 52 0.02 4.92 -13.09
C TYR A 52 0.72 5.70 -11.99
N THR A 53 0.97 6.99 -12.18
CA THR A 53 1.72 7.83 -11.23
C THR A 53 1.16 7.76 -9.79
N PRO A 54 -0.17 7.80 -9.56
CA PRO A 54 -0.74 7.74 -8.22
C PRO A 54 -0.46 6.45 -7.43
N LEU A 55 -0.11 5.34 -8.08
CA LEU A 55 0.30 4.11 -7.39
C LEU A 55 1.43 4.37 -6.41
N ARG A 56 2.35 5.30 -6.75
CA ARG A 56 3.49 5.70 -5.91
C ARG A 56 3.10 6.54 -4.69
N PHE A 57 1.87 6.96 -4.58
CA PHE A 57 1.35 7.62 -3.39
C PHE A 57 0.70 6.65 -2.41
N TRP A 58 0.44 5.42 -2.84
CA TRP A 58 -0.11 4.38 -2.00
C TRP A 58 0.93 3.30 -1.67
N TYR A 59 1.43 2.58 -2.67
CA TYR A 59 2.31 1.43 -2.47
C TYR A 59 3.73 1.86 -2.08
N GLY A 60 4.21 1.35 -0.93
CA GLY A 60 5.50 1.72 -0.37
C GLY A 60 5.52 3.05 0.41
N GLN A 61 4.36 3.71 0.60
CA GLN A 61 4.23 5.00 1.27
C GLN A 61 3.81 4.89 2.73
N GLU A 62 4.28 5.85 3.56
CA GLU A 62 4.01 5.85 4.99
C GLU A 62 2.53 6.03 5.31
N TYR A 63 1.81 6.96 4.67
CA TYR A 63 0.40 7.21 4.98
C TYR A 63 -0.48 5.99 4.70
N ALA A 64 -0.36 5.41 3.50
CA ALA A 64 -1.11 4.22 3.14
C ALA A 64 -0.75 3.02 4.03
N THR A 65 0.55 2.84 4.35
CA THR A 65 0.99 1.80 5.29
C THR A 65 0.43 2.04 6.69
N SER A 66 0.44 3.29 7.17
CA SER A 66 -0.18 3.64 8.46
C SER A 66 -1.67 3.35 8.49
N MET A 67 -2.38 3.67 7.39
CA MET A 67 -3.83 3.45 7.29
C MET A 67 -4.23 1.98 7.21
N THR A 68 -3.34 1.10 6.77
CA THR A 68 -3.65 -0.32 6.48
C THR A 68 -3.01 -1.31 7.44
N GLU A 69 -1.91 -0.95 8.10
CA GLU A 69 -1.15 -1.85 8.97
C GLU A 69 -1.19 -1.44 10.45
N LEU A 70 -1.19 -0.13 10.76
CA LEU A 70 -1.23 0.33 12.15
C LEU A 70 -2.58 0.06 12.82
N GLY A 71 -2.51 -0.24 14.12
CA GLY A 71 -3.70 -0.52 14.93
C GLY A 71 -4.37 -1.85 14.59
N THR A 72 -3.73 -2.70 13.78
CA THR A 72 -4.18 -4.06 13.51
C THR A 72 -3.73 -5.02 14.62
N ASP A 73 -4.01 -6.30 14.48
CA ASP A 73 -3.57 -7.32 15.44
C ASP A 73 -2.05 -7.59 15.37
N ILE A 74 -1.38 -7.23 14.25
CA ILE A 74 0.04 -7.55 14.02
C ILE A 74 0.99 -6.36 14.16
N PHE A 75 0.53 -5.11 13.99
CA PHE A 75 1.39 -3.94 14.09
C PHE A 75 0.81 -2.84 14.96
N THR A 76 1.69 -2.24 15.76
CA THR A 76 1.44 -1.04 16.55
C THR A 76 2.50 0.02 16.25
N ARG A 77 2.36 1.19 16.85
CA ARG A 77 3.29 2.30 16.63
C ARG A 77 4.63 2.10 17.32
N GLY A 78 5.70 2.43 16.60
CA GLY A 78 7.03 2.64 17.17
C GLY A 78 7.19 4.05 17.76
N ASN A 79 8.39 4.37 18.23
CA ASN A 79 8.69 5.67 18.85
C ASN A 79 8.59 6.87 17.88
N GLY A 80 8.88 6.65 16.61
CA GLY A 80 8.90 7.69 15.59
C GLY A 80 7.58 7.86 14.82
N CYS A 81 6.49 7.18 15.21
CA CYS A 81 5.22 7.20 14.50
C CYS A 81 4.61 8.61 14.50
N ALA A 82 4.27 9.13 13.33
CA ALA A 82 3.64 10.43 13.18
C ALA A 82 2.10 10.32 13.20
N GLU A 83 1.55 9.17 12.80
CA GLU A 83 0.11 8.89 12.70
C GLU A 83 -0.36 8.00 13.88
N ALA A 84 -0.02 8.41 15.11
CA ALA A 84 -0.32 7.62 16.31
C ALA A 84 -1.82 7.36 16.52
N GLU A 85 -2.68 8.26 16.03
CA GLU A 85 -4.13 8.13 16.10
C GLU A 85 -4.66 6.93 15.30
N LEU A 86 -3.98 6.55 14.20
CA LEU A 86 -4.31 5.36 13.41
C LEU A 86 -3.93 4.05 14.13
N SER A 87 -2.90 4.11 14.99
CA SER A 87 -2.52 2.99 15.84
C SER A 87 -3.43 2.83 17.06
N ASP A 88 -3.70 3.95 17.75
CA ASP A 88 -4.31 3.95 19.07
C ASP A 88 -5.83 4.12 19.01
N TYR A 89 -6.40 4.44 17.85
CA TYR A 89 -7.84 4.74 17.63
C TYR A 89 -8.38 5.78 18.63
N ASN A 90 -7.52 6.74 19.01
CA ASN A 90 -7.89 7.76 19.99
C ASN A 90 -8.72 8.89 19.34
N SER A 91 -9.15 9.85 20.16
CA SER A 91 -10.01 10.96 19.73
C SER A 91 -9.39 11.90 18.68
N SER A 92 -8.09 11.79 18.41
CA SER A 92 -7.41 12.54 17.35
C SER A 92 -7.64 11.93 15.95
N LEU A 93 -8.17 10.70 15.86
CA LEU A 93 -8.55 10.11 14.59
C LEU A 93 -9.83 10.76 14.07
N GLN A 94 -9.68 11.83 13.30
CA GLN A 94 -10.75 12.68 12.80
C GLN A 94 -10.52 13.04 11.32
N GLY A 95 -11.49 13.68 10.68
CA GLY A 95 -11.38 14.17 9.30
C GLY A 95 -10.25 15.17 9.05
N SER A 96 -9.63 15.70 10.11
CA SER A 96 -8.43 16.55 10.04
C SER A 96 -7.11 15.76 10.05
N SER A 97 -7.12 14.44 10.24
CA SER A 97 -5.92 13.60 10.19
C SER A 97 -5.23 13.70 8.85
N ASN A 98 -3.91 13.97 8.87
CA ASN A 98 -3.15 14.29 7.66
C ASN A 98 -3.11 13.14 6.65
N ALA A 99 -2.87 11.90 7.10
CA ALA A 99 -2.88 10.73 6.25
C ALA A 99 -4.24 10.54 5.53
N ILE A 100 -5.34 10.71 6.28
CA ILE A 100 -6.71 10.59 5.77
C ILE A 100 -6.98 11.62 4.66
N THR A 101 -6.65 12.90 4.93
CA THR A 101 -6.86 14.01 3.99
C THR A 101 -6.03 13.82 2.71
N LYS A 102 -4.74 13.48 2.86
CA LYS A 102 -3.83 13.34 1.73
C LYS A 102 -4.18 12.15 0.83
N GLU A 103 -4.54 11.01 1.41
CA GLU A 103 -4.88 9.84 0.58
C GLU A 103 -6.24 10.00 -0.10
N TRP A 104 -7.20 10.71 0.50
CA TRP A 104 -8.45 11.09 -0.18
C TRP A 104 -8.16 11.97 -1.42
N GLU A 105 -7.41 13.06 -1.25
CA GLU A 105 -7.05 13.97 -2.33
C GLU A 105 -6.37 13.22 -3.49
N ARG A 106 -5.42 12.34 -3.17
CA ARG A 106 -4.64 11.55 -4.14
C ARG A 106 -5.49 10.56 -4.90
N LEU A 107 -6.34 9.80 -4.20
CA LEU A 107 -7.17 8.77 -4.81
C LEU A 107 -8.28 9.36 -5.69
N TYR A 108 -8.91 10.46 -5.28
CA TYR A 108 -9.90 11.13 -6.13
C TYR A 108 -9.27 11.85 -7.34
N SER A 109 -8.06 12.39 -7.19
CA SER A 109 -7.28 12.90 -8.34
C SER A 109 -6.92 11.78 -9.31
N ALA A 110 -6.49 10.63 -8.80
CA ALA A 110 -6.20 9.44 -9.59
C ALA A 110 -7.44 8.92 -10.34
N LEU A 111 -8.57 8.87 -9.63
CA LEU A 111 -9.85 8.47 -10.21
C LEU A 111 -10.24 9.38 -11.38
N ASN A 112 -10.14 10.71 -11.20
CA ASN A 112 -10.44 11.66 -12.27
C ASN A 112 -9.49 11.52 -13.46
N THR A 113 -8.20 11.26 -13.22
CA THR A 113 -7.23 10.99 -14.31
C THR A 113 -7.62 9.76 -15.13
N CYS A 114 -8.06 8.68 -14.48
CA CYS A 114 -8.55 7.49 -15.17
C CYS A 114 -9.86 7.77 -15.92
N ASN A 115 -10.79 8.55 -15.35
CA ASN A 115 -12.01 8.97 -16.02
C ASN A 115 -11.70 9.80 -17.27
N THR A 116 -10.75 10.74 -17.16
CA THR A 116 -10.26 11.53 -18.31
C THR A 116 -9.69 10.63 -19.40
N ALA A 117 -8.87 9.63 -19.02
CA ALA A 117 -8.31 8.68 -19.98
C ALA A 117 -9.42 7.90 -20.71
N LEU A 118 -10.37 7.33 -19.97
CA LEU A 118 -11.47 6.56 -20.55
C LEU A 118 -12.40 7.39 -21.42
N ASN A 119 -12.57 8.68 -21.12
CA ASN A 119 -13.37 9.61 -21.93
C ASN A 119 -12.63 10.04 -23.21
N ARG A 120 -11.32 10.29 -23.16
CA ARG A 120 -10.54 10.90 -24.25
C ARG A 120 -9.84 9.92 -25.17
N LEU A 121 -9.35 8.77 -24.66
CA LEU A 121 -8.66 7.75 -25.45
C LEU A 121 -9.46 7.24 -26.68
N PRO A 122 -10.80 7.05 -26.63
CA PRO A 122 -11.57 6.64 -27.80
C PRO A 122 -11.39 7.53 -29.03
N SER A 123 -11.19 8.83 -28.83
CA SER A 123 -11.01 9.83 -29.89
C SER A 123 -9.55 10.09 -30.27
N SER A 124 -8.57 9.42 -29.64
CA SER A 124 -7.15 9.59 -29.91
C SER A 124 -6.71 8.98 -31.25
N GLU A 125 -5.52 9.38 -31.71
CA GLU A 125 -4.88 8.88 -32.94
C GLU A 125 -4.17 7.54 -32.77
N LEU A 126 -4.19 6.95 -31.56
CA LEU A 126 -3.65 5.61 -31.33
C LEU A 126 -4.31 4.59 -32.28
N SER A 127 -3.54 3.60 -32.73
CA SER A 127 -4.09 2.48 -33.48
C SER A 127 -5.14 1.72 -32.63
N ALA A 128 -6.10 1.08 -33.28
CA ALA A 128 -7.21 0.43 -32.58
C ALA A 128 -6.73 -0.59 -31.52
N SER A 129 -5.71 -1.39 -31.84
CA SER A 129 -5.16 -2.39 -30.90
C SER A 129 -4.43 -1.75 -29.71
N VAL A 130 -3.67 -0.68 -29.92
CA VAL A 130 -3.00 0.05 -28.84
C VAL A 130 -4.04 0.75 -27.97
N LYS A 131 -5.03 1.37 -28.58
CA LYS A 131 -6.14 2.03 -27.88
C LYS A 131 -6.88 1.08 -26.95
N ASP A 132 -7.22 -0.13 -27.42
CA ASP A 132 -7.86 -1.15 -26.58
C ASP A 132 -7.01 -1.52 -25.37
N ILE A 133 -5.71 -1.72 -25.55
CA ILE A 133 -4.79 -2.01 -24.43
C ILE A 133 -4.78 -0.85 -23.44
N ARG A 134 -4.60 0.39 -23.91
CA ARG A 134 -4.55 1.58 -23.04
C ARG A 134 -5.86 1.82 -22.28
N MET A 135 -7.01 1.56 -22.93
CA MET A 135 -8.29 1.57 -22.24
C MET A 135 -8.38 0.47 -21.19
N GLY A 136 -7.89 -0.74 -21.47
CA GLY A 136 -7.80 -1.84 -20.51
C GLY A 136 -6.98 -1.46 -19.26
N GLU A 137 -5.85 -0.77 -19.47
CA GLU A 137 -5.03 -0.25 -18.37
C GLU A 137 -5.79 0.81 -17.54
N ALA A 138 -6.47 1.75 -18.19
CA ALA A 138 -7.25 2.78 -17.51
C ALA A 138 -8.41 2.19 -16.69
N TYR A 139 -9.13 1.18 -17.22
CA TYR A 139 -10.15 0.43 -16.50
C TYR A 139 -9.57 -0.28 -15.27
N PHE A 140 -8.45 -0.98 -15.41
CA PHE A 140 -7.78 -1.67 -14.32
C PHE A 140 -7.40 -0.70 -13.18
N LEU A 141 -6.78 0.43 -13.52
CA LEU A 141 -6.33 1.43 -12.55
C LEU A 141 -7.50 2.14 -11.89
N ARG A 142 -8.58 2.45 -12.65
CA ARG A 142 -9.81 3.03 -12.08
C ARG A 142 -10.43 2.09 -11.06
N ALA A 143 -10.54 0.81 -11.38
CA ALA A 143 -11.04 -0.20 -10.46
C ALA A 143 -10.19 -0.28 -9.18
N LEU A 144 -8.86 -0.21 -9.29
CA LEU A 144 -7.95 -0.24 -8.15
C LEU A 144 -8.14 0.98 -7.25
N TYR A 145 -8.25 2.18 -7.81
CA TYR A 145 -8.48 3.39 -7.01
C TYR A 145 -9.87 3.41 -6.36
N LEU A 146 -10.91 3.00 -7.08
CA LEU A 146 -12.25 2.84 -6.51
C LEU A 146 -12.27 1.84 -5.36
N TRP A 147 -11.52 0.73 -5.48
CA TRP A 147 -11.40 -0.25 -4.41
C TRP A 147 -10.75 0.34 -3.15
N HIS A 148 -9.64 1.08 -3.29
CA HIS A 148 -9.03 1.78 -2.15
C HIS A 148 -9.98 2.78 -1.51
N ILE A 149 -10.75 3.51 -2.30
CA ILE A 149 -11.73 4.48 -1.81
C ILE A 149 -12.81 3.77 -0.98
N VAL A 150 -13.46 2.75 -1.52
CA VAL A 150 -14.57 2.07 -0.83
C VAL A 150 -14.10 1.29 0.39
N GLU A 151 -12.92 0.64 0.32
CA GLU A 151 -12.38 -0.07 1.48
C GLU A 151 -11.99 0.87 2.62
N THR A 152 -11.58 2.09 2.31
CA THR A 152 -11.16 3.06 3.31
C THR A 152 -12.34 3.84 3.91
N TRP A 153 -13.25 4.35 3.08
CA TRP A 153 -14.31 5.28 3.51
C TRP A 153 -15.73 4.74 3.36
N GLY A 154 -15.89 3.54 2.80
CA GLY A 154 -17.22 2.97 2.54
C GLY A 154 -17.92 3.63 1.34
N GLY A 155 -19.24 3.64 1.37
CA GLY A 155 -20.05 4.29 0.35
C GLY A 155 -19.93 5.81 0.42
N VAL A 156 -19.20 6.38 -0.54
CA VAL A 156 -18.96 7.83 -0.70
C VAL A 156 -19.29 8.26 -2.12
N TYR A 157 -18.73 9.34 -2.63
CA TYR A 157 -19.00 9.81 -4.00
C TYR A 157 -18.36 8.88 -5.04
N LEU A 158 -19.18 8.22 -5.84
CA LEU A 158 -18.77 7.42 -6.98
C LEU A 158 -18.95 8.24 -8.27
N THR A 159 -17.89 8.40 -9.06
CA THR A 159 -17.94 9.03 -10.38
C THR A 159 -17.13 8.22 -11.37
N THR A 160 -17.66 8.13 -12.60
CA THR A 160 -17.02 7.48 -13.74
C THR A 160 -16.80 8.44 -14.90
N GLU A 161 -17.12 9.71 -14.71
CA GLU A 161 -17.03 10.77 -15.71
C GLU A 161 -15.85 11.70 -15.42
N GLU A 162 -15.26 12.26 -16.48
CA GLU A 162 -14.24 13.29 -16.38
C GLU A 162 -14.84 14.54 -15.71
N CYS A 163 -14.19 15.02 -14.65
CA CYS A 163 -14.57 16.27 -14.01
C CYS A 163 -14.01 17.44 -14.83
N THR A 164 -14.84 18.12 -15.59
CA THR A 164 -14.47 19.29 -16.38
C THR A 164 -14.76 20.61 -15.67
N GLU A 165 -15.70 20.59 -14.70
CA GLU A 165 -16.09 21.76 -13.93
C GLU A 165 -16.32 21.35 -12.46
N PRO A 166 -15.93 22.19 -11.48
CA PRO A 166 -16.20 21.90 -10.08
C PRO A 166 -17.71 21.82 -9.82
N SER A 167 -18.15 20.74 -9.16
CA SER A 167 -19.51 20.61 -8.63
C SER A 167 -19.49 20.73 -7.12
N GLY A 168 -20.30 21.63 -6.57
CA GLY A 168 -20.50 21.73 -5.13
C GLY A 168 -21.54 20.75 -4.58
N TYR A 169 -22.31 20.07 -5.43
CA TYR A 169 -23.29 19.07 -5.00
C TYR A 169 -22.80 17.67 -5.31
N VAL A 170 -22.67 16.86 -4.28
CA VAL A 170 -22.24 15.45 -4.39
C VAL A 170 -23.12 14.56 -3.52
N TYR A 171 -23.34 13.33 -3.93
CA TYR A 171 -24.19 12.37 -3.23
C TYR A 171 -23.40 11.08 -2.97
N ARG A 172 -23.71 10.42 -1.85
CA ARG A 172 -23.13 9.12 -1.56
C ARG A 172 -23.71 8.05 -2.48
N SER A 173 -22.85 7.19 -2.98
CA SER A 173 -23.21 5.92 -3.59
C SER A 173 -23.00 4.79 -2.56
N SER A 174 -23.74 3.70 -2.71
CA SER A 174 -23.56 2.56 -1.80
C SER A 174 -22.26 1.80 -2.08
N GLU A 175 -21.75 1.05 -1.10
CA GLU A 175 -20.62 0.14 -1.30
C GLU A 175 -20.93 -0.87 -2.44
N LYS A 176 -22.18 -1.31 -2.55
CA LYS A 176 -22.62 -2.20 -3.62
C LYS A 176 -22.45 -1.56 -5.02
N ASP A 177 -22.73 -0.26 -5.16
CA ASP A 177 -22.53 0.44 -6.43
C ASP A 177 -21.05 0.52 -6.80
N PHE A 178 -20.17 0.78 -5.81
CA PHE A 178 -18.72 0.72 -6.00
C PHE A 178 -18.28 -0.66 -6.48
N TYR A 179 -18.68 -1.73 -5.81
CA TYR A 179 -18.29 -3.09 -6.22
C TYR A 179 -18.85 -3.46 -7.59
N THR A 180 -20.05 -3.00 -7.92
CA THR A 180 -20.63 -3.19 -9.27
C THR A 180 -19.77 -2.52 -10.34
N GLN A 181 -19.34 -1.28 -10.10
CA GLN A 181 -18.48 -0.54 -11.04
C GLN A 181 -17.06 -1.16 -11.12
N ILE A 182 -16.45 -1.50 -9.98
CA ILE A 182 -15.13 -2.13 -9.93
C ILE A 182 -15.10 -3.43 -10.73
N ILE A 183 -16.12 -4.29 -10.56
CA ILE A 183 -16.21 -5.56 -11.28
C ILE A 183 -16.43 -5.33 -12.78
N ALA A 184 -17.24 -4.33 -13.16
CA ALA A 184 -17.45 -3.97 -14.56
C ALA A 184 -16.13 -3.50 -15.21
N ASP A 185 -15.41 -2.61 -14.55
CA ASP A 185 -14.12 -2.10 -15.04
C ASP A 185 -13.08 -3.22 -15.17
N LEU A 186 -12.99 -4.12 -14.20
CA LEU A 186 -12.04 -5.24 -14.27
C LEU A 186 -12.40 -6.24 -15.38
N LYS A 187 -13.68 -6.45 -15.67
CA LYS A 187 -14.09 -7.29 -16.82
C LYS A 187 -13.70 -6.66 -18.15
N GLU A 188 -13.84 -5.34 -18.30
CA GLU A 188 -13.34 -4.62 -19.47
C GLU A 188 -11.81 -4.71 -19.56
N ALA A 189 -11.10 -4.58 -18.44
CA ALA A 189 -9.66 -4.76 -18.40
C ALA A 189 -9.24 -6.18 -18.85
N VAL A 190 -9.88 -7.22 -18.35
CA VAL A 190 -9.62 -8.63 -18.77
C VAL A 190 -9.86 -8.83 -20.26
N ALA A 191 -10.87 -8.18 -20.83
CA ALA A 191 -11.19 -8.30 -22.27
C ALA A 191 -10.15 -7.61 -23.17
N LYS A 192 -9.51 -6.53 -22.69
CA LYS A 192 -8.66 -5.64 -23.50
C LYS A 192 -7.15 -5.83 -23.24
N LEU A 193 -6.76 -6.24 -22.05
CA LEU A 193 -5.34 -6.36 -21.69
C LEU A 193 -4.69 -7.60 -22.31
N PRO A 194 -3.40 -7.47 -22.71
CA PRO A 194 -2.62 -8.60 -23.21
C PRO A 194 -2.27 -9.55 -22.05
N VAL A 195 -1.99 -10.81 -22.40
CA VAL A 195 -1.52 -11.84 -21.46
C VAL A 195 -0.15 -11.48 -20.88
N SER A 196 0.71 -10.87 -21.69
CA SER A 196 2.06 -10.44 -21.30
C SER A 196 2.40 -9.11 -21.97
N THR A 197 3.33 -8.38 -21.40
CA THR A 197 3.85 -7.11 -21.92
C THR A 197 5.38 -7.07 -21.80
N SER A 198 6.05 -6.37 -22.70
CA SER A 198 7.48 -6.05 -22.58
C SER A 198 7.73 -4.93 -21.57
N ASP A 199 6.71 -4.09 -21.28
CA ASP A 199 6.80 -2.97 -20.37
C ASP A 199 6.47 -3.45 -18.95
N TYR A 200 7.49 -3.86 -18.21
CA TYR A 200 7.31 -4.30 -16.83
C TYR A 200 6.63 -3.20 -16.00
N GLY A 201 5.70 -3.60 -15.13
CA GLY A 201 4.88 -2.68 -14.32
C GLY A 201 3.59 -2.20 -14.99
N ARG A 202 3.34 -2.49 -16.28
CA ARG A 202 2.03 -2.27 -16.89
C ARG A 202 1.07 -3.41 -16.54
N ALA A 203 -0.21 -3.07 -16.45
CA ALA A 203 -1.26 -4.06 -16.17
C ALA A 203 -1.37 -5.08 -17.29
N THR A 204 -1.54 -6.34 -16.91
CA THR A 204 -1.76 -7.48 -17.80
C THR A 204 -3.11 -8.13 -17.52
N LYS A 205 -3.56 -8.99 -18.42
CA LYS A 205 -4.77 -9.79 -18.20
C LYS A 205 -4.69 -10.59 -16.90
N GLY A 206 -3.52 -11.19 -16.60
CA GLY A 206 -3.28 -11.91 -15.34
C GLY A 206 -3.43 -11.03 -14.12
N ALA A 207 -2.94 -9.78 -14.17
CA ALA A 207 -3.12 -8.80 -13.10
C ALA A 207 -4.60 -8.43 -12.89
N ALA A 208 -5.35 -8.23 -13.97
CA ALA A 208 -6.78 -7.91 -13.89
C ALA A 208 -7.60 -9.08 -13.31
N GLU A 209 -7.30 -10.31 -13.69
CA GLU A 209 -7.95 -11.50 -13.12
C GLU A 209 -7.55 -11.73 -11.66
N ALA A 210 -6.30 -11.50 -11.29
CA ALA A 210 -5.85 -11.57 -9.92
C ALA A 210 -6.59 -10.55 -9.03
N PHE A 211 -6.80 -9.35 -9.55
CA PHE A 211 -7.56 -8.33 -8.82
C PHE A 211 -9.05 -8.65 -8.77
N LEU A 212 -9.64 -9.24 -9.82
CA LEU A 212 -11.00 -9.80 -9.74
C LEU A 212 -11.14 -10.86 -8.66
N ALA A 213 -10.18 -11.76 -8.50
CA ALA A 213 -10.20 -12.75 -7.44
C ALA A 213 -10.27 -12.09 -6.05
N ARG A 214 -9.44 -11.06 -5.80
CA ARG A 214 -9.47 -10.27 -4.55
C ARG A 214 -10.83 -9.59 -4.37
N VAL A 215 -11.32 -8.87 -5.38
CA VAL A 215 -12.59 -8.12 -5.33
C VAL A 215 -13.77 -9.05 -5.07
N TYR A 216 -13.83 -10.21 -5.72
CA TYR A 216 -14.90 -11.19 -5.48
C TYR A 216 -14.81 -11.81 -4.08
N LEU A 217 -13.60 -12.06 -3.55
CA LEU A 217 -13.43 -12.51 -2.16
C LEU A 217 -13.99 -11.47 -1.18
N TYR A 218 -13.66 -10.19 -1.37
CA TYR A 218 -14.14 -9.08 -0.56
C TYR A 218 -15.66 -8.92 -0.65
N ASN A 219 -16.23 -9.12 -1.85
CA ASN A 219 -17.68 -9.12 -2.07
C ASN A 219 -18.37 -10.44 -1.71
N LYS A 220 -17.66 -11.39 -1.08
CA LYS A 220 -18.15 -12.70 -0.62
C LYS A 220 -18.74 -13.60 -1.72
N ASN A 221 -18.31 -13.39 -2.96
CA ASN A 221 -18.62 -14.29 -4.08
C ASN A 221 -17.48 -15.29 -4.25
N TYR A 222 -17.51 -16.33 -3.44
CA TYR A 222 -16.43 -17.29 -3.29
C TYR A 222 -16.22 -18.14 -4.55
N GLU A 223 -17.27 -18.47 -5.31
CA GLU A 223 -17.16 -19.21 -6.57
C GLU A 223 -16.35 -18.43 -7.62
N GLU A 224 -16.69 -17.15 -7.82
CA GLU A 224 -15.94 -16.32 -8.78
C GLU A 224 -14.53 -15.99 -8.26
N ALA A 225 -14.35 -15.76 -6.95
CA ALA A 225 -13.03 -15.56 -6.36
C ALA A 225 -12.11 -16.77 -6.63
N LEU A 226 -12.60 -17.97 -6.37
CA LEU A 226 -11.89 -19.22 -6.62
C LEU A 226 -11.58 -19.44 -8.09
N LYS A 227 -12.54 -19.20 -8.96
CA LYS A 227 -12.39 -19.34 -10.41
C LYS A 227 -11.25 -18.47 -10.95
N TYR A 228 -11.25 -17.18 -10.60
CA TYR A 228 -10.20 -16.27 -11.06
C TYR A 228 -8.85 -16.55 -10.39
N ALA A 229 -8.81 -16.90 -9.11
CA ALA A 229 -7.58 -17.29 -8.43
C ALA A 229 -6.96 -18.53 -9.09
N ARG A 230 -7.74 -19.58 -9.35
CA ARG A 230 -7.29 -20.79 -10.07
C ARG A 230 -6.77 -20.48 -11.48
N ASN A 231 -7.45 -19.58 -12.19
CA ASN A 231 -7.02 -19.21 -13.53
C ASN A 231 -5.65 -18.54 -13.51
N VAL A 232 -5.41 -17.63 -12.56
CA VAL A 232 -4.11 -16.97 -12.42
C VAL A 232 -3.02 -17.95 -12.01
N ILE A 233 -3.29 -18.81 -11.03
CA ILE A 233 -2.33 -19.83 -10.55
C ILE A 233 -1.88 -20.74 -11.69
N ASN A 234 -2.80 -21.17 -12.59
CA ASN A 234 -2.52 -22.24 -13.54
C ASN A 234 -2.13 -21.76 -14.94
N ASN A 235 -2.51 -20.55 -15.38
CA ASN A 235 -2.52 -20.22 -16.81
C ASN A 235 -1.63 -19.05 -17.23
N TYR A 236 -0.99 -18.32 -16.30
CA TYR A 236 -0.20 -17.12 -16.64
C TYR A 236 1.32 -17.28 -16.43
N GLY A 237 1.77 -18.47 -15.97
CA GLY A 237 3.19 -18.75 -15.81
C GLY A 237 3.85 -18.08 -14.61
N TYR A 238 3.05 -17.54 -13.67
CA TYR A 238 3.55 -17.11 -12.37
C TYR A 238 3.95 -18.32 -11.52
N SER A 239 4.92 -18.15 -10.64
CA SER A 239 5.32 -19.18 -9.67
C SER A 239 5.68 -18.54 -8.34
N LEU A 240 5.43 -19.24 -7.24
CA LEU A 240 5.98 -18.83 -5.94
C LEU A 240 7.50 -18.72 -6.05
N ALA A 241 8.09 -17.75 -5.36
CA ALA A 241 9.53 -17.67 -5.20
C ALA A 241 10.04 -18.98 -4.58
N GLU A 242 11.20 -19.44 -4.95
CA GLU A 242 11.77 -20.69 -4.45
C GLU A 242 11.96 -20.61 -2.93
N ASP A 243 12.58 -19.52 -2.47
CA ASP A 243 12.72 -19.18 -1.06
C ASP A 243 11.95 -17.91 -0.73
N TYR A 244 11.38 -17.83 0.48
CA TYR A 244 10.72 -16.60 0.94
C TYR A 244 11.71 -15.44 1.06
N SER A 245 12.96 -15.71 1.40
CA SER A 245 14.04 -14.72 1.48
C SER A 245 14.24 -13.93 0.19
N ASP A 246 13.92 -14.51 -0.99
CA ASP A 246 14.01 -13.82 -2.28
C ASP A 246 13.03 -12.64 -2.38
N LEU A 247 11.91 -12.70 -1.65
CA LEU A 247 10.96 -11.58 -1.55
C LEU A 247 11.47 -10.45 -0.64
N CYS A 248 12.39 -10.77 0.26
CA CYS A 248 13.01 -9.82 1.20
C CYS A 248 14.30 -9.21 0.63
N ASP A 249 15.01 -9.93 -0.21
CA ASP A 249 16.28 -9.51 -0.81
C ASP A 249 16.04 -8.46 -1.92
N ILE A 250 16.59 -7.25 -1.75
CA ILE A 250 16.46 -6.15 -2.72
C ILE A 250 17.05 -6.49 -4.10
N TYR A 251 18.03 -7.38 -4.15
CA TYR A 251 18.67 -7.78 -5.39
C TYR A 251 17.87 -8.80 -6.19
N LYS A 252 16.80 -9.35 -5.62
CA LYS A 252 15.95 -10.38 -6.21
C LYS A 252 14.47 -10.00 -6.27
N CYS A 253 13.94 -9.39 -5.22
CA CYS A 253 12.50 -9.21 -4.99
C CYS A 253 11.74 -8.50 -6.11
N ASN A 254 12.43 -7.66 -6.89
CA ASN A 254 11.80 -6.95 -8.00
C ASN A 254 11.54 -7.85 -9.23
N ASP A 255 12.31 -8.93 -9.39
CA ASP A 255 12.32 -9.76 -10.59
C ASP A 255 11.72 -11.18 -10.35
N VAL A 256 11.18 -11.45 -9.16
CA VAL A 256 10.55 -12.74 -8.86
C VAL A 256 9.29 -12.98 -9.70
N LYS A 257 9.13 -14.20 -10.21
CA LYS A 257 7.93 -14.60 -10.97
C LYS A 257 6.65 -14.62 -10.12
N GLU A 258 6.76 -14.41 -8.83
CA GLU A 258 5.64 -14.31 -7.92
C GLU A 258 4.91 -12.97 -8.03
N ASN A 259 5.58 -11.92 -8.50
CA ASN A 259 4.99 -10.60 -8.70
C ASN A 259 3.99 -10.63 -9.86
N VAL A 260 2.71 -10.45 -9.56
CA VAL A 260 1.64 -10.38 -10.56
C VAL A 260 1.42 -8.95 -11.02
N PHE A 261 1.40 -8.00 -10.08
CA PHE A 261 1.36 -6.57 -10.39
C PHE A 261 2.09 -5.75 -9.31
N VAL A 262 2.90 -4.80 -9.76
CA VAL A 262 3.74 -3.98 -8.88
C VAL A 262 3.69 -2.50 -9.26
N CYS A 263 3.86 -1.66 -8.26
CA CYS A 263 4.19 -0.24 -8.43
C CYS A 263 5.71 -0.11 -8.56
N MET A 264 6.19 0.28 -9.73
CA MET A 264 7.63 0.36 -10.01
C MET A 264 8.30 1.55 -9.35
N TYR A 265 9.50 1.31 -8.81
CA TYR A 265 10.42 2.32 -8.34
C TYR A 265 11.78 2.12 -9.01
N THR A 266 12.40 3.22 -9.45
CA THR A 266 13.68 3.21 -10.15
C THR A 266 14.62 4.27 -9.61
N LYS A 267 15.92 4.14 -9.86
CA LYS A 267 16.94 5.16 -9.52
C LYS A 267 16.85 6.41 -10.41
N SER A 268 15.87 6.52 -11.31
CA SER A 268 15.76 7.63 -12.25
C SER A 268 15.54 8.95 -11.52
N GLU A 269 16.35 9.95 -11.79
CA GLU A 269 16.28 11.33 -11.27
C GLU A 269 15.01 12.09 -11.72
N ILE A 270 14.23 11.54 -12.64
CA ILE A 270 13.01 12.17 -13.21
C ILE A 270 11.96 12.51 -12.14
N PHE A 271 12.05 11.91 -10.97
CA PHE A 271 11.07 12.11 -9.89
C PHE A 271 11.50 13.14 -8.84
N GLY A 272 12.36 14.10 -9.23
CA GLY A 272 12.60 15.31 -8.45
C GLY A 272 13.24 15.03 -7.08
N THR A 273 14.25 14.19 -7.03
CA THR A 273 15.16 14.14 -5.88
C THR A 273 15.98 15.42 -5.87
N SER A 274 15.60 16.41 -5.07
CA SER A 274 16.53 17.47 -4.72
C SER A 274 17.60 16.86 -3.82
N ILE A 275 18.81 16.73 -4.35
CA ILE A 275 19.98 16.37 -3.57
C ILE A 275 20.48 17.69 -2.96
N GLU A 276 20.34 17.85 -1.65
CA GLU A 276 20.99 18.93 -0.91
C GLU A 276 22.20 18.37 -0.20
N GLU A 277 23.30 19.11 -0.23
CA GLU A 277 24.49 18.77 0.54
C GLU A 277 24.22 19.03 2.03
N GLY A 278 24.29 17.99 2.85
CA GLY A 278 24.12 18.10 4.29
C GLY A 278 25.31 18.81 4.96
N PRO A 279 25.15 19.25 6.22
CA PRO A 279 26.20 19.90 6.98
C PRO A 279 27.48 19.05 7.14
N ASP A 280 27.38 17.75 6.93
CA ASP A 280 28.44 16.75 6.99
C ASP A 280 29.03 16.38 5.63
N GLY A 281 28.65 17.11 4.56
CA GLY A 281 29.07 16.85 3.17
C GLY A 281 28.40 15.64 2.52
N ASN A 282 27.49 14.97 3.20
CA ASN A 282 26.73 13.86 2.64
C ASN A 282 25.44 14.37 1.96
N PRO A 283 25.04 13.78 0.83
CA PRO A 283 23.81 14.18 0.17
C PRO A 283 22.60 13.88 1.08
N ILE A 284 21.82 14.91 1.39
CA ILE A 284 20.50 14.78 1.97
C ILE A 284 19.50 14.70 0.83
N ILE A 285 18.93 13.52 0.64
CA ILE A 285 17.86 13.33 -0.31
C ILE A 285 16.56 13.45 0.44
N TRP A 286 15.91 14.59 0.29
CA TRP A 286 14.63 14.85 0.92
C TRP A 286 13.59 13.85 0.45
N ARG A 287 12.67 13.56 1.34
CA ARG A 287 11.46 12.78 1.10
C ARG A 287 10.63 13.49 0.03
N THR A 288 10.88 13.18 -1.25
CA THR A 288 10.03 13.67 -2.33
C THR A 288 8.77 12.81 -2.40
N PRO A 289 7.60 13.42 -2.62
CA PRO A 289 6.40 12.66 -2.92
C PRO A 289 6.67 11.68 -4.07
N GLY A 290 6.31 10.40 -3.87
CA GLY A 290 6.53 9.35 -4.88
C GLY A 290 7.82 8.54 -4.74
N ASN A 291 8.71 8.81 -3.77
CA ASN A 291 9.79 7.90 -3.39
C ASN A 291 9.29 6.81 -2.46
N ASN A 292 9.90 5.62 -2.51
CA ASN A 292 9.56 4.51 -1.61
C ASN A 292 10.40 4.55 -0.31
N PRO A 293 9.87 5.04 0.83
CA PRO A 293 10.58 5.06 2.10
C PRO A 293 10.38 3.78 2.94
N SER A 294 9.76 2.73 2.43
CA SER A 294 9.37 1.56 3.21
C SER A 294 10.52 0.95 4.01
N HIS A 295 11.76 0.99 3.47
CA HIS A 295 12.96 0.48 4.14
C HIS A 295 13.35 1.21 5.44
N LEU A 296 12.76 2.38 5.71
CA LEU A 296 13.04 3.19 6.90
C LEU A 296 12.01 2.94 8.02
N LEU A 297 10.78 2.63 7.64
CA LEU A 297 9.60 2.75 8.51
C LEU A 297 9.62 1.77 9.68
N TRP A 298 10.24 0.61 9.47
CA TRP A 298 10.19 -0.55 10.35
C TRP A 298 11.49 -0.76 11.18
N VAL A 299 12.49 0.11 10.98
CA VAL A 299 13.81 -0.03 11.62
C VAL A 299 13.79 0.58 13.00
N MET A 300 14.09 -0.23 14.03
CA MET A 300 14.25 0.24 15.41
C MET A 300 15.46 1.16 15.56
N CYS A 301 15.56 1.90 16.68
CA CYS A 301 16.68 2.78 16.97
C CYS A 301 17.91 2.00 17.48
N TYR A 302 18.43 1.08 16.68
CA TYR A 302 19.59 0.25 17.02
C TYR A 302 20.86 1.08 17.28
N ASP A 303 20.99 2.22 16.59
CA ASP A 303 22.09 3.18 16.73
C ASP A 303 22.03 4.02 18.02
N GLN A 304 21.05 3.75 18.89
CA GLN A 304 20.90 4.34 20.22
C GLN A 304 21.09 3.32 21.35
N VAL A 305 21.35 2.06 21.02
CA VAL A 305 21.66 1.03 22.03
C VAL A 305 23.05 1.29 22.60
N LEU A 306 23.17 1.23 23.93
CA LEU A 306 24.41 1.49 24.65
C LEU A 306 24.89 0.22 25.33
N ASP A 307 26.20 0.00 25.33
CA ASP A 307 26.86 -1.04 26.10
C ASP A 307 26.97 -0.68 27.59
N LYS A 308 27.62 -1.55 28.37
CA LYS A 308 27.79 -1.40 29.81
C LYS A 308 28.58 -0.12 30.21
N ASP A 309 29.37 0.44 29.30
CA ASP A 309 30.11 1.69 29.48
C ASP A 309 29.38 2.92 28.91
N GLY A 310 28.15 2.76 28.46
CA GLY A 310 27.39 3.84 27.81
C GLY A 310 27.93 4.20 26.43
N LYS A 311 28.61 3.28 25.75
CA LYS A 311 29.12 3.45 24.40
C LYS A 311 28.19 2.79 23.40
N LYS A 312 28.21 3.27 22.15
CA LYS A 312 27.45 2.71 21.05
C LYS A 312 28.28 1.68 20.30
N PRO A 313 28.01 0.38 20.43
CA PRO A 313 28.74 -0.64 19.68
C PRO A 313 28.34 -0.69 18.21
N VAL A 314 27.12 -0.22 17.89
CA VAL A 314 26.62 -0.16 16.51
C VAL A 314 26.28 1.27 16.14
N THR A 315 26.87 1.73 15.05
CA THR A 315 26.53 3.00 14.41
C THR A 315 25.67 2.73 13.17
N ARG A 316 24.97 3.78 12.74
CA ARG A 316 24.09 3.67 11.57
C ARG A 316 24.86 3.20 10.33
N SER A 317 24.33 2.19 9.65
CA SER A 317 24.90 1.61 8.44
C SER A 317 23.84 1.42 7.34
N ILE A 318 24.32 1.27 6.10
CA ILE A 318 23.43 0.97 4.96
C ILE A 318 22.77 -0.39 5.14
N GLU A 319 23.49 -1.36 5.68
CA GLU A 319 23.04 -2.73 5.92
C GLU A 319 21.81 -2.78 6.85
N TYR A 320 21.87 -2.08 7.99
CA TYR A 320 20.77 -2.07 8.97
C TYR A 320 19.75 -0.96 8.72
N GLY A 321 20.00 -0.07 7.77
CA GLY A 321 19.11 1.02 7.42
C GLY A 321 19.14 2.20 8.38
N ARG A 322 18.41 3.25 8.02
CA ARG A 322 18.18 4.42 8.86
C ARG A 322 16.90 4.24 9.66
N SER A 323 16.98 4.38 10.95
CA SER A 323 15.86 4.23 11.87
C SER A 323 14.84 5.36 11.76
N PHE A 324 13.64 5.07 11.27
CA PHE A 324 12.46 5.93 11.42
C PHE A 324 11.55 5.42 12.53
N ASN A 325 11.57 4.10 12.76
CA ASN A 325 10.84 3.44 13.84
C ASN A 325 9.36 3.87 13.92
N ARG A 326 8.67 3.85 12.77
CA ARG A 326 7.25 4.21 12.68
C ARG A 326 6.36 3.11 13.20
N TYR A 327 6.71 1.87 12.86
CA TYR A 327 5.94 0.67 13.14
C TYR A 327 6.78 -0.35 13.89
N MET A 328 6.14 -1.11 14.74
CA MET A 328 6.72 -2.27 15.40
C MET A 328 5.71 -3.42 15.45
N PRO A 329 6.15 -4.67 15.42
CA PRO A 329 5.26 -5.81 15.57
C PRO A 329 4.63 -5.84 16.96
N THR A 330 3.41 -6.40 17.06
CA THR A 330 2.86 -6.83 18.34
C THR A 330 3.55 -8.11 18.82
N LEU A 331 3.50 -8.40 20.11
CA LEU A 331 4.01 -9.68 20.64
C LEU A 331 3.28 -10.88 20.01
N TYR A 332 2.00 -10.71 19.68
CA TYR A 332 1.21 -11.71 18.96
C TYR A 332 1.83 -12.05 17.61
N TYR A 333 2.21 -11.06 16.81
CA TYR A 333 2.79 -11.28 15.49
C TYR A 333 4.10 -12.06 15.54
N LEU A 334 4.98 -11.74 16.51
CA LEU A 334 6.22 -12.48 16.73
C LEU A 334 5.94 -13.97 17.05
N ASN A 335 4.88 -14.23 17.83
CA ASN A 335 4.52 -15.57 18.27
C ASN A 335 3.79 -16.41 17.20
N LEU A 336 3.36 -15.81 16.06
CA LEU A 336 2.76 -16.56 14.95
C LEU A 336 3.76 -17.51 14.28
N PHE A 337 5.04 -17.25 14.36
CA PHE A 337 6.08 -18.02 13.68
C PHE A 337 6.68 -19.08 14.62
N ASP A 338 6.76 -20.32 14.15
CA ASP A 338 7.58 -21.36 14.78
C ASP A 338 8.96 -21.36 14.14
N GLU A 339 9.94 -20.78 14.81
CA GLU A 339 11.31 -20.63 14.33
C GLU A 339 12.03 -21.95 14.00
N LYS A 340 11.48 -23.09 14.45
CA LYS A 340 12.05 -24.41 14.17
C LYS A 340 11.58 -24.98 12.84
N MET A 341 10.55 -24.40 12.24
CA MET A 341 9.93 -24.90 11.03
C MET A 341 9.71 -23.81 9.98
N ASP A 342 9.43 -22.58 10.38
CA ASP A 342 9.07 -21.46 9.50
C ASP A 342 10.27 -20.53 9.28
N ALA A 343 10.87 -20.57 8.09
CA ALA A 343 12.04 -19.76 7.74
C ALA A 343 11.74 -18.25 7.74
N ARG A 344 10.48 -17.87 7.56
CA ARG A 344 10.07 -16.47 7.46
C ARG A 344 10.40 -15.65 8.71
N TYR A 345 10.48 -16.28 9.90
CA TYR A 345 10.87 -15.54 11.10
C TYR A 345 12.25 -14.89 10.93
N ASP A 346 13.24 -15.68 10.49
CA ASP A 346 14.59 -15.20 10.25
C ASP A 346 14.68 -14.26 9.05
N ASP A 347 13.79 -14.43 8.04
CA ASP A 347 13.76 -13.60 6.84
C ASP A 347 13.19 -12.21 7.10
N VAL A 348 12.21 -12.08 8.00
CA VAL A 348 11.49 -10.81 8.21
C VAL A 348 11.90 -10.07 9.47
N PHE A 349 12.50 -10.72 10.48
CA PHE A 349 12.94 -10.07 11.71
C PHE A 349 14.46 -10.02 11.83
N GLN A 350 15.00 -8.85 12.11
CA GLN A 350 16.43 -8.68 12.40
C GLN A 350 16.71 -9.15 13.81
N GLN A 351 17.52 -10.19 13.95
CA GLN A 351 17.86 -10.74 15.26
C GLN A 351 19.22 -10.27 15.78
N ALA A 352 20.21 -10.05 14.91
CA ALA A 352 21.56 -9.68 15.33
C ALA A 352 22.05 -8.41 14.61
N TRP A 353 22.74 -7.55 15.34
CA TRP A 353 23.51 -6.43 14.79
C TRP A 353 24.96 -6.60 15.17
N ILE A 354 25.84 -6.53 14.18
CA ILE A 354 27.27 -6.69 14.34
C ILE A 354 27.92 -5.37 14.72
N CYS A 355 28.85 -5.41 15.66
CA CYS A 355 29.64 -4.26 16.08
C CYS A 355 30.39 -3.68 14.87
N ASN A 356 30.17 -2.41 14.59
CA ASN A 356 30.84 -1.66 13.54
C ASN A 356 31.53 -0.39 14.06
N ASN A 357 31.73 -0.30 15.38
CA ASN A 357 32.31 0.85 16.06
C ASN A 357 33.38 0.41 17.04
N THR A 358 34.54 1.08 17.04
CA THR A 358 35.67 0.82 17.91
C THR A 358 35.56 1.46 19.30
N ASN A 359 34.47 2.18 19.59
CA ASN A 359 34.30 2.91 20.85
C ASN A 359 33.92 2.01 22.06
N SER A 360 33.39 0.80 21.80
CA SER A 360 33.09 -0.16 22.84
C SER A 360 34.37 -0.81 23.33
N THR A 361 34.49 -1.02 24.65
CA THR A 361 35.61 -1.74 25.28
C THR A 361 35.31 -3.21 25.53
N TYR A 362 34.03 -3.61 25.40
CA TYR A 362 33.56 -4.98 25.67
C TYR A 362 33.28 -5.76 24.39
N ILE A 363 32.86 -5.08 23.32
CA ILE A 363 32.42 -5.71 22.08
C ILE A 363 33.33 -5.25 20.95
N SER A 364 34.04 -6.18 20.35
CA SER A 364 34.97 -5.88 19.26
C SER A 364 34.22 -5.72 17.91
N PRO A 365 34.74 -4.88 17.00
CA PRO A 365 34.20 -4.83 15.62
C PRO A 365 34.21 -6.22 14.97
N GLY A 366 33.06 -6.61 14.41
CA GLY A 366 32.83 -7.93 13.82
C GLY A 366 32.11 -8.92 14.75
N ASP A 367 32.05 -8.65 16.05
CA ASP A 367 31.30 -9.48 17.00
C ASP A 367 29.81 -9.07 17.02
N THR A 368 28.94 -9.99 17.47
CA THR A 368 27.54 -9.64 17.73
C THR A 368 27.49 -8.60 18.84
N ALA A 369 26.87 -7.47 18.55
CA ALA A 369 26.74 -6.36 19.50
C ALA A 369 25.37 -6.30 20.16
N ILE A 370 24.31 -6.55 19.40
CA ILE A 370 22.93 -6.54 19.87
C ILE A 370 22.28 -7.81 19.36
N PHE A 371 21.54 -8.48 20.23
CA PHE A 371 20.76 -9.66 19.87
C PHE A 371 19.32 -9.51 20.35
N PHE A 372 18.38 -9.65 19.42
CA PHE A 372 16.94 -9.67 19.72
C PHE A 372 16.40 -11.10 19.80
N THR A 373 15.57 -11.36 20.81
CA THR A 373 14.80 -12.61 20.92
C THR A 373 13.38 -12.35 21.41
N LYS A 374 12.41 -13.12 20.90
CA LYS A 374 11.02 -13.10 21.38
C LYS A 374 10.78 -13.89 22.66
N TYR A 375 11.83 -14.48 23.23
CA TYR A 375 11.79 -15.22 24.48
C TYR A 375 12.36 -14.38 25.62
N SER A 376 11.97 -14.69 26.85
CA SER A 376 12.60 -14.13 28.05
C SER A 376 13.98 -14.74 28.26
N VAL A 377 14.96 -13.92 28.57
CA VAL A 377 16.33 -14.34 28.87
C VAL A 377 16.61 -14.14 30.36
N SER A 378 17.17 -15.14 31.02
CA SER A 378 17.54 -15.03 32.44
C SER A 378 18.88 -14.31 32.61
N ASP A 379 19.09 -13.64 33.77
CA ASP A 379 20.37 -13.00 34.09
C ASP A 379 21.56 -13.97 33.97
N ALA A 380 21.34 -15.25 34.30
CA ALA A 380 22.33 -16.30 34.18
C ALA A 380 22.69 -16.65 32.73
N GLU A 381 21.75 -16.51 31.81
CA GLU A 381 22.02 -16.70 30.37
C GLU A 381 22.70 -15.45 29.81
N GLU A 382 22.18 -14.26 30.14
CA GLU A 382 22.77 -12.99 29.71
C GLU A 382 24.24 -12.84 30.13
N ALA A 383 24.60 -13.34 31.32
CA ALA A 383 25.98 -13.31 31.82
C ALA A 383 26.97 -14.18 31.02
N LYS A 384 26.51 -15.01 30.07
CA LYS A 384 27.39 -15.89 29.27
C LYS A 384 27.97 -15.22 28.04
N HIS A 385 27.51 -14.01 27.69
CA HIS A 385 27.95 -13.29 26.49
C HIS A 385 28.12 -11.79 26.76
N ASP A 386 28.83 -11.12 25.87
CA ASP A 386 29.10 -9.68 25.96
C ASP A 386 28.13 -8.81 25.15
N TYR A 387 27.37 -9.39 24.23
CA TYR A 387 26.38 -8.64 23.45
C TYR A 387 25.19 -8.20 24.33
N ILE A 388 24.52 -7.15 23.88
CA ILE A 388 23.37 -6.58 24.54
C ILE A 388 22.12 -7.36 24.08
N THR A 389 21.42 -7.95 25.04
CA THR A 389 20.16 -8.66 24.75
C THR A 389 18.97 -7.71 24.77
N ILE A 390 18.21 -7.72 23.72
CA ILE A 390 16.87 -7.12 23.65
C ILE A 390 15.88 -8.28 23.62
N ASP A 391 15.40 -8.68 24.77
CA ASP A 391 14.48 -9.79 24.92
C ASP A 391 13.01 -9.33 24.95
N LYS A 392 12.10 -10.29 24.99
CA LYS A 392 10.67 -10.03 25.08
C LYS A 392 10.32 -9.12 26.27
N ASP A 393 10.91 -9.35 27.45
CA ASP A 393 10.55 -8.63 28.68
C ASP A 393 11.16 -7.22 28.74
N PHE A 394 12.17 -6.96 27.91
CA PHE A 394 12.67 -5.61 27.67
C PHE A 394 11.71 -4.79 26.79
N VAL A 395 11.09 -5.42 25.78
CA VAL A 395 10.23 -4.73 24.79
C VAL A 395 8.77 -4.67 25.22
N TYR A 396 8.26 -5.74 25.83
CA TYR A 396 6.84 -5.89 26.18
C TYR A 396 6.63 -6.16 27.67
N ASN A 397 5.49 -5.73 28.20
CA ASN A 397 4.98 -6.14 29.50
C ASN A 397 4.36 -7.56 29.40
N ALA A 398 4.05 -8.16 30.56
CA ALA A 398 3.46 -9.49 30.63
C ALA A 398 2.09 -9.62 29.91
N ASP A 399 1.35 -8.52 29.79
CA ASP A 399 0.07 -8.46 29.06
C ASP A 399 0.24 -8.17 27.55
N GLY A 400 1.47 -8.14 27.05
CA GLY A 400 1.83 -7.84 25.66
C GLY A 400 1.82 -6.34 25.31
N SER A 401 1.49 -5.45 26.25
CA SER A 401 1.60 -4.01 26.01
C SER A 401 3.06 -3.59 25.85
N VAL A 402 3.27 -2.52 25.04
CA VAL A 402 4.63 -2.08 24.72
C VAL A 402 5.25 -1.33 25.89
N LYS A 403 6.41 -1.81 26.36
CA LYS A 403 7.23 -1.20 27.40
C LYS A 403 8.33 -0.31 26.80
N ASN A 404 8.96 -0.73 25.71
CA ASN A 404 10.01 0.03 25.03
C ASN A 404 9.70 0.15 23.53
N ARG A 405 9.44 1.38 23.07
CA ARG A 405 9.16 1.68 21.64
C ARG A 405 10.41 2.11 20.87
N VAL A 406 11.50 2.44 21.56
CA VAL A 406 12.73 2.92 20.94
C VAL A 406 13.57 1.76 20.44
N GLN A 407 13.79 0.79 21.33
CA GLN A 407 14.58 -0.40 21.09
C GLN A 407 13.65 -1.61 21.14
N ASN A 408 13.27 -2.07 19.97
CA ASN A 408 12.33 -3.18 19.79
C ASN A 408 12.87 -4.17 18.74
N VAL A 409 12.07 -4.73 17.86
CA VAL A 409 12.52 -5.57 16.77
C VAL A 409 12.40 -4.83 15.44
N THR A 410 13.40 -4.92 14.58
CA THR A 410 13.31 -4.44 13.20
C THR A 410 12.61 -5.49 12.34
N PHE A 411 11.53 -5.08 11.67
CA PHE A 411 10.91 -5.86 10.61
C PHE A 411 11.66 -5.58 9.31
N LYS A 412 12.61 -6.47 8.97
CA LYS A 412 13.59 -6.24 7.90
C LYS A 412 13.14 -6.57 6.49
N LYS A 413 11.92 -7.06 6.30
CA LYS A 413 11.35 -7.46 5.00
C LYS A 413 11.59 -6.42 3.89
N PHE A 414 11.56 -5.14 4.24
CA PHE A 414 11.69 -4.04 3.29
C PHE A 414 13.06 -3.36 3.28
N LEU A 415 14.06 -3.86 4.01
CA LEU A 415 15.39 -3.27 4.02
C LEU A 415 15.97 -3.18 2.60
N ASP A 416 16.72 -2.10 2.36
CA ASP A 416 17.38 -1.86 1.07
C ASP A 416 18.85 -1.47 1.29
N PRO A 417 19.76 -2.46 1.33
CA PRO A 417 21.19 -2.22 1.41
C PRO A 417 21.82 -1.82 0.06
N SER A 418 21.07 -1.73 -1.04
CA SER A 418 21.58 -1.32 -2.35
C SER A 418 21.71 0.21 -2.50
N ARG A 419 21.33 0.99 -1.48
CA ARG A 419 21.37 2.45 -1.49
C ARG A 419 22.80 2.98 -1.47
N GLU A 420 23.02 4.13 -2.08
CA GLU A 420 24.34 4.77 -2.17
C GLU A 420 24.77 5.44 -0.85
N SER A 421 23.82 5.78 0.01
CA SER A 421 24.06 6.43 1.30
C SER A 421 23.04 6.00 2.35
N VAL A 422 23.46 5.96 3.60
CA VAL A 422 22.57 5.71 4.75
C VAL A 422 21.49 6.78 4.90
N ASN A 423 21.75 7.98 4.40
CA ASN A 423 20.80 9.09 4.44
C ASN A 423 19.82 9.10 3.26
N TYR A 424 20.03 8.23 2.28
CA TYR A 424 19.12 8.12 1.13
C TYR A 424 17.76 7.57 1.58
N THR A 425 16.68 8.33 1.28
CA THR A 425 15.33 8.00 1.78
C THR A 425 14.48 7.21 0.79
N GLY A 426 14.88 7.15 -0.47
CA GLY A 426 14.20 6.37 -1.50
C GLY A 426 14.77 4.96 -1.64
N SER A 427 13.92 3.99 -1.94
CA SER A 427 14.29 2.62 -2.30
C SER A 427 13.89 2.34 -3.74
N VAL A 428 14.64 1.47 -4.40
CA VAL A 428 14.27 0.90 -5.73
C VAL A 428 13.37 -0.32 -5.61
N ARG A 429 13.06 -0.76 -4.38
CA ARG A 429 12.13 -1.85 -4.13
C ARG A 429 10.76 -1.51 -4.71
N HIS A 430 10.22 -2.39 -5.50
CA HIS A 430 8.87 -2.22 -6.03
C HIS A 430 7.82 -2.36 -4.91
N GLY A 431 6.76 -1.56 -4.98
CA GLY A 431 5.58 -1.73 -4.14
C GLY A 431 4.72 -2.88 -4.69
N VAL A 432 4.62 -3.98 -3.95
CA VAL A 432 3.81 -5.12 -4.38
C VAL A 432 2.33 -4.76 -4.25
N VAL A 433 1.58 -4.86 -5.37
CA VAL A 433 0.12 -4.67 -5.40
C VAL A 433 -0.58 -6.00 -5.24
N ILE A 434 -0.14 -7.00 -6.02
CA ILE A 434 -0.65 -8.38 -5.98
C ILE A 434 0.53 -9.31 -6.29
N ARG A 435 0.65 -10.39 -5.51
CA ARG A 435 1.57 -11.50 -5.78
C ARG A 435 0.87 -12.85 -5.66
N LEU A 436 1.45 -13.87 -6.27
CA LEU A 436 0.82 -15.17 -6.44
C LEU A 436 0.43 -15.85 -5.13
N ALA A 437 1.23 -15.71 -4.06
CA ALA A 437 0.87 -16.30 -2.76
C ALA A 437 -0.48 -15.81 -2.24
N GLU A 438 -0.86 -14.56 -2.52
CA GLU A 438 -2.19 -14.07 -2.17
C GLU A 438 -3.29 -14.86 -2.88
N LEU A 439 -3.08 -15.25 -4.16
CA LEU A 439 -4.08 -16.01 -4.92
C LEU A 439 -4.28 -17.42 -4.34
N TYR A 440 -3.21 -18.04 -3.85
CA TYR A 440 -3.30 -19.30 -3.10
C TYR A 440 -4.12 -19.14 -1.82
N LEU A 441 -3.91 -18.04 -1.07
CA LEU A 441 -4.65 -17.76 0.16
C LEU A 441 -6.12 -17.36 -0.13
N ILE A 442 -6.40 -16.67 -1.23
CA ILE A 442 -7.75 -16.41 -1.73
C ILE A 442 -8.46 -17.73 -2.08
N ALA A 443 -7.78 -18.62 -2.80
CA ALA A 443 -8.35 -19.91 -3.16
C ALA A 443 -8.63 -20.77 -1.91
N ALA A 444 -7.71 -20.79 -0.94
CA ALA A 444 -7.91 -21.51 0.32
C ALA A 444 -9.11 -20.98 1.12
N GLU A 445 -9.28 -19.66 1.20
CA GLU A 445 -10.41 -19.05 1.90
C GLU A 445 -11.74 -19.29 1.15
N ALA A 446 -11.73 -19.17 -0.17
CA ALA A 446 -12.92 -19.43 -0.97
C ALA A 446 -13.38 -20.89 -0.83
N GLU A 447 -12.47 -21.85 -0.88
CA GLU A 447 -12.79 -23.28 -0.67
C GLU A 447 -13.32 -23.55 0.74
N LEU A 448 -12.78 -22.91 1.79
CA LEU A 448 -13.32 -22.99 3.15
C LEU A 448 -14.80 -22.60 3.17
N PHE A 449 -15.17 -21.49 2.54
CA PHE A 449 -16.57 -21.02 2.52
C PHE A 449 -17.45 -21.79 1.54
N LEU A 450 -16.87 -22.51 0.58
CA LEU A 450 -17.56 -23.47 -0.28
C LEU A 450 -17.65 -24.88 0.33
N ASN A 451 -17.16 -25.04 1.56
CA ASN A 451 -17.14 -26.29 2.34
C ASN A 451 -16.26 -27.39 1.74
N ASP A 452 -15.20 -27.03 1.01
CA ASP A 452 -14.17 -27.97 0.54
C ASP A 452 -12.83 -27.69 1.25
N ASN A 453 -12.77 -28.08 2.53
CA ASN A 453 -11.56 -27.91 3.33
C ASN A 453 -10.36 -28.69 2.78
N ALA A 454 -10.58 -29.81 2.08
CA ALA A 454 -9.48 -30.60 1.51
C ALA A 454 -8.77 -29.84 0.40
N SER A 455 -9.53 -29.27 -0.54
CA SER A 455 -8.98 -28.41 -1.59
C SER A 455 -8.38 -27.14 -1.03
N GLY A 456 -9.05 -26.48 -0.07
CA GLY A 456 -8.55 -25.27 0.60
C GLY A 456 -7.21 -25.51 1.30
N THR A 457 -7.08 -26.66 1.98
CA THR A 457 -5.83 -27.09 2.63
C THR A 457 -4.71 -27.31 1.61
N SER A 458 -5.01 -27.86 0.44
CA SER A 458 -4.01 -28.03 -0.62
C SER A 458 -3.43 -26.67 -1.04
N TYR A 459 -4.26 -25.63 -1.22
CA TYR A 459 -3.77 -24.30 -1.60
C TYR A 459 -2.90 -23.65 -0.52
N ILE A 460 -3.33 -23.65 0.74
CA ILE A 460 -2.57 -23.02 1.81
C ILE A 460 -1.25 -23.75 2.08
N ASN A 461 -1.21 -25.08 1.89
CA ASN A 461 0.00 -25.87 2.07
C ASN A 461 1.06 -25.59 1.01
N GLU A 462 0.71 -25.12 -0.20
CA GLU A 462 1.70 -24.65 -1.17
C GLU A 462 2.52 -23.48 -0.60
N VAL A 463 1.84 -22.50 -0.03
CA VAL A 463 2.49 -21.33 0.61
C VAL A 463 3.34 -21.78 1.80
N ARG A 464 2.81 -22.68 2.61
CA ARG A 464 3.48 -23.16 3.82
C ARG A 464 4.70 -24.03 3.54
N ARG A 465 4.66 -24.89 2.52
CA ARG A 465 5.83 -25.67 2.08
C ARG A 465 6.96 -24.78 1.61
N ARG A 466 6.66 -23.74 0.78
CA ARG A 466 7.65 -22.77 0.35
C ARG A 466 8.30 -22.01 1.52
N ALA A 467 7.53 -21.74 2.57
CA ALA A 467 7.98 -21.01 3.75
C ALA A 467 8.73 -21.87 4.77
N ALA A 468 8.82 -23.17 4.56
CA ALA A 468 9.46 -24.09 5.49
C ALA A 468 10.99 -23.96 5.48
N ILE A 469 11.59 -24.15 6.66
CA ILE A 469 13.03 -24.44 6.73
C ILE A 469 13.31 -25.72 5.93
N PRO A 470 14.38 -25.79 5.11
CA PRO A 470 14.70 -26.98 4.32
C PRO A 470 14.63 -28.27 5.13
N GLY A 471 13.84 -29.23 4.64
CA GLY A 471 13.56 -30.51 5.30
C GLY A 471 12.44 -30.46 6.36
N LYS A 472 11.74 -29.34 6.51
CA LYS A 472 10.60 -29.19 7.41
C LYS A 472 9.25 -29.00 6.67
N GLU A 473 9.23 -29.17 5.36
CA GLU A 473 8.07 -28.91 4.50
C GLU A 473 6.83 -29.70 4.97
N ALA A 474 6.99 -30.99 5.22
CA ALA A 474 5.89 -31.85 5.72
C ALA A 474 5.42 -31.47 7.14
N ALA A 475 6.30 -30.90 7.98
CA ALA A 475 5.95 -30.46 9.32
C ALA A 475 5.19 -29.11 9.29
N MET A 476 5.37 -28.31 8.26
CA MET A 476 4.64 -27.08 8.05
C MET A 476 3.22 -27.29 7.51
N GLU A 477 2.92 -28.42 6.89
CA GLU A 477 1.60 -28.70 6.35
C GLU A 477 0.54 -28.84 7.44
N ILE A 478 -0.68 -28.39 7.11
CA ILE A 478 -1.86 -28.60 7.94
C ILE A 478 -2.80 -29.64 7.34
N LYS A 479 -3.68 -30.16 8.17
CA LYS A 479 -4.75 -31.07 7.75
C LYS A 479 -6.06 -30.29 7.53
N PRO A 480 -7.03 -30.84 6.78
CA PRO A 480 -8.32 -30.18 6.52
C PRO A 480 -9.08 -29.73 7.76
N GLU A 481 -8.96 -30.46 8.88
CA GLU A 481 -9.64 -30.13 10.13
C GLU A 481 -9.06 -28.87 10.81
N GLN A 482 -7.84 -28.47 10.43
CA GLN A 482 -7.16 -27.29 10.96
C GLN A 482 -7.41 -26.03 10.12
N LEU A 483 -7.99 -26.18 8.91
CA LEU A 483 -8.32 -25.05 8.05
C LEU A 483 -9.53 -24.31 8.61
N THR A 484 -9.29 -23.16 9.18
CA THR A 484 -10.29 -22.24 9.70
C THR A 484 -10.02 -20.83 9.18
N LEU A 485 -11.00 -19.94 9.27
CA LEU A 485 -10.80 -18.54 8.89
C LEU A 485 -9.69 -17.88 9.72
N ASP A 486 -9.64 -18.15 11.04
CA ASP A 486 -8.60 -17.60 11.89
C ASP A 486 -7.20 -18.11 11.50
N PHE A 487 -7.08 -19.40 11.14
CA PHE A 487 -5.82 -19.95 10.64
C PHE A 487 -5.39 -19.30 9.33
N ILE A 488 -6.34 -19.09 8.39
CA ILE A 488 -6.05 -18.39 7.12
C ILE A 488 -5.59 -16.95 7.39
N LEU A 489 -6.25 -16.24 8.29
CA LEU A 489 -5.86 -14.88 8.68
C LEU A 489 -4.46 -14.85 9.32
N ASP A 490 -4.09 -15.86 10.10
CA ASP A 490 -2.75 -16.00 10.66
C ASP A 490 -1.72 -16.30 9.57
N GLU A 491 -2.07 -17.14 8.60
CA GLU A 491 -1.18 -17.40 7.45
C GLU A 491 -1.02 -16.17 6.57
N ARG A 492 -2.11 -15.41 6.33
CA ARG A 492 -2.03 -14.11 5.64
C ARG A 492 -1.14 -13.12 6.39
N ALA A 493 -1.17 -13.11 7.72
CA ALA A 493 -0.28 -12.27 8.55
C ALA A 493 1.19 -12.67 8.37
N ARG A 494 1.52 -13.98 8.45
CA ARG A 494 2.88 -14.49 8.24
C ARG A 494 3.39 -14.18 6.84
N GLU A 495 2.55 -14.37 5.85
CA GLU A 495 2.93 -14.27 4.44
C GLU A 495 2.93 -12.82 3.93
N LEU A 496 1.86 -12.08 4.16
CA LEU A 496 1.58 -10.77 3.57
C LEU A 496 1.81 -9.59 4.54
N GLY A 497 2.33 -9.84 5.75
CA GLY A 497 2.54 -8.78 6.75
C GLY A 497 3.35 -7.60 6.18
N GLY A 498 2.85 -6.38 6.39
CA GLY A 498 3.43 -5.14 5.88
C GLY A 498 3.10 -4.81 4.42
N GLU A 499 2.33 -5.64 3.71
CA GLU A 499 1.96 -5.42 2.29
C GLU A 499 0.65 -4.63 2.13
N GLN A 500 0.28 -3.83 3.11
CA GLN A 500 -0.82 -2.85 3.08
C GLN A 500 -2.22 -3.48 2.90
N GLN A 501 -2.45 -4.67 3.45
CA GLN A 501 -3.73 -5.38 3.32
C GLN A 501 -4.40 -5.70 4.66
N ARG A 502 -3.66 -5.69 5.79
CA ARG A 502 -4.12 -6.30 7.04
C ARG A 502 -5.44 -5.74 7.56
N LEU A 503 -5.59 -4.41 7.59
CA LEU A 503 -6.84 -3.78 8.05
C LEU A 503 -8.04 -4.24 7.22
N PHE A 504 -7.88 -4.27 5.90
CA PHE A 504 -8.95 -4.64 4.98
C PHE A 504 -9.34 -6.12 5.13
N ASP A 505 -8.36 -7.01 5.32
CA ASP A 505 -8.63 -8.42 5.61
C ASP A 505 -9.43 -8.62 6.89
N LEU A 506 -9.04 -7.95 7.97
CA LEU A 506 -9.74 -8.04 9.25
C LEU A 506 -11.14 -7.41 9.20
N LYS A 507 -11.29 -6.31 8.46
CA LYS A 507 -12.58 -5.63 8.24
C LYS A 507 -13.55 -6.52 7.48
N ARG A 508 -13.17 -7.01 6.26
CA ARG A 508 -14.04 -7.81 5.38
C ARG A 508 -14.51 -9.12 6.02
N THR A 509 -13.68 -9.70 6.88
CA THR A 509 -13.97 -10.95 7.61
C THR A 509 -14.73 -10.73 8.92
N GLY A 510 -14.98 -9.46 9.31
CA GLY A 510 -15.63 -9.12 10.58
C GLY A 510 -14.75 -9.39 11.81
N LYS A 511 -13.44 -9.61 11.62
CA LYS A 511 -12.52 -9.99 12.69
C LYS A 511 -11.72 -8.82 13.27
N LEU A 512 -11.88 -7.59 12.76
CA LEU A 512 -11.06 -6.45 13.18
C LEU A 512 -11.15 -6.21 14.69
N LEU A 513 -12.35 -6.01 15.22
CA LEU A 513 -12.52 -5.65 16.63
C LEU A 513 -12.11 -6.79 17.56
N GLU A 514 -12.50 -8.04 17.22
CA GLU A 514 -12.16 -9.23 18.00
C GLU A 514 -10.65 -9.39 18.13
N ARG A 515 -9.94 -9.40 16.99
CA ARG A 515 -8.50 -9.66 16.95
C ARG A 515 -7.67 -8.51 17.52
N VAL A 516 -8.05 -7.27 17.22
CA VAL A 516 -7.35 -6.10 17.78
C VAL A 516 -7.51 -6.06 19.31
N LYS A 517 -8.70 -6.32 19.84
CA LYS A 517 -8.91 -6.39 21.30
C LYS A 517 -8.13 -7.52 21.97
N ALA A 518 -7.95 -8.64 21.26
CA ALA A 518 -7.18 -9.78 21.77
C ALA A 518 -5.66 -9.57 21.70
N TYR A 519 -5.16 -8.95 20.64
CA TYR A 519 -3.75 -9.04 20.28
C TYR A 519 -3.00 -7.70 20.19
N ASN A 520 -3.70 -6.55 20.22
CA ASN A 520 -3.05 -5.23 20.20
C ASN A 520 -3.43 -4.43 21.45
N PRO A 521 -2.61 -4.47 22.50
CA PRO A 521 -2.90 -3.78 23.76
C PRO A 521 -3.04 -2.26 23.65
N ASP A 522 -2.37 -1.62 22.69
CA ASP A 522 -2.47 -0.16 22.49
C ASP A 522 -3.82 0.23 21.88
N ALA A 523 -4.25 -0.51 20.87
CA ALA A 523 -5.47 -0.24 20.11
C ALA A 523 -6.74 -0.69 20.83
N LYS A 524 -6.65 -1.77 21.64
CA LYS A 524 -7.82 -2.45 22.27
C LYS A 524 -8.70 -1.53 23.10
N VAL A 525 -8.12 -0.47 23.67
CA VAL A 525 -8.82 0.43 24.59
C VAL A 525 -9.85 1.29 23.86
N ASN A 526 -9.51 1.72 22.64
CA ASN A 526 -10.29 2.73 21.93
C ASN A 526 -11.01 2.21 20.69
N ILE A 527 -10.63 1.03 20.16
CA ILE A 527 -11.25 0.50 18.95
C ILE A 527 -12.75 0.26 19.11
N LYS A 528 -13.54 0.74 18.15
CA LYS A 528 -15.01 0.67 18.12
C LYS A 528 -15.47 0.31 16.70
N GLU A 529 -16.76 -0.02 16.55
CA GLU A 529 -17.38 -0.38 15.25
C GLU A 529 -17.17 0.68 14.16
N HIS A 530 -17.24 1.96 14.48
CA HIS A 530 -17.05 3.01 13.48
C HIS A 530 -15.65 3.05 12.87
N HIS A 531 -14.65 2.46 13.54
CA HIS A 531 -13.28 2.39 13.02
C HIS A 531 -13.11 1.37 11.87
N LEU A 532 -14.17 0.63 11.51
CA LEU A 532 -14.23 -0.14 10.28
C LEU A 532 -14.08 0.75 9.03
N LEU A 533 -14.44 2.02 9.14
CA LEU A 533 -14.23 3.03 8.11
C LEU A 533 -13.38 4.17 8.67
N ARG A 534 -12.69 4.88 7.79
CA ARG A 534 -11.96 6.10 8.15
C ARG A 534 -12.89 7.32 8.04
N PRO A 535 -12.64 8.42 8.80
CA PRO A 535 -13.43 9.64 8.67
C PRO A 535 -13.25 10.27 7.29
N ILE A 536 -14.30 10.90 6.78
CA ILE A 536 -14.21 11.72 5.57
C ILE A 536 -13.43 13.00 5.92
N PRO A 537 -12.48 13.45 5.07
CA PRO A 537 -11.72 14.65 5.33
C PRO A 537 -12.63 15.87 5.57
N GLN A 538 -12.34 16.65 6.62
CA GLN A 538 -13.10 17.85 6.95
C GLN A 538 -13.06 18.87 5.81
N THR A 539 -11.90 19.00 5.15
CA THR A 539 -11.74 19.87 3.97
C THR A 539 -12.68 19.51 2.83
N GLN A 540 -12.99 18.22 2.67
CA GLN A 540 -13.94 17.75 1.66
C GLN A 540 -15.38 18.09 2.07
N LEU A 541 -15.76 17.88 3.33
CA LEU A 541 -17.08 18.23 3.81
C LEU A 541 -17.36 19.74 3.73
N ASP A 542 -16.34 20.55 4.01
CA ASP A 542 -16.45 22.01 3.93
C ASP A 542 -16.55 22.54 2.49
N ALA A 543 -16.08 21.78 1.51
CA ALA A 543 -16.13 22.14 0.10
C ALA A 543 -17.48 21.84 -0.58
N ILE A 544 -18.33 20.99 0.01
CA ILE A 544 -19.62 20.60 -0.58
C ILE A 544 -20.79 21.42 -0.01
N ILE A 545 -21.71 21.80 -0.91
CA ILE A 545 -22.88 22.63 -0.57
C ILE A 545 -23.89 21.83 0.26
N ASN A 546 -24.16 20.59 -0.11
CA ASN A 546 -25.10 19.69 0.56
C ASN A 546 -24.42 18.80 1.62
N LYS A 547 -23.49 19.37 2.40
CA LYS A 547 -22.69 18.64 3.40
C LYS A 547 -23.53 17.93 4.47
N GLU A 548 -24.67 18.49 4.84
CA GLU A 548 -25.57 17.89 5.83
C GLU A 548 -26.20 16.58 5.30
N GLU A 549 -26.50 16.53 3.99
CA GLU A 549 -27.03 15.34 3.33
C GLU A 549 -25.92 14.29 3.08
N PHE A 550 -24.74 14.75 2.63
CA PHE A 550 -23.59 13.87 2.42
C PHE A 550 -23.10 13.27 3.73
N GLY A 551 -22.93 14.07 4.76
CA GLY A 551 -22.60 13.68 6.11
C GLY A 551 -21.22 13.07 6.31
N GLN A 552 -20.76 13.04 7.54
CA GLN A 552 -19.57 12.31 8.00
C GLN A 552 -19.87 10.81 8.13
N ASN A 553 -18.85 9.95 8.14
CA ASN A 553 -19.01 8.56 8.54
C ASN A 553 -19.41 8.48 10.02
N ALA A 554 -20.34 7.57 10.33
CA ALA A 554 -20.91 7.42 11.66
C ALA A 554 -19.80 7.25 12.73
N GLY A 555 -19.94 7.92 13.85
CA GLY A 555 -19.00 7.87 14.97
C GLY A 555 -17.83 8.87 14.91
N TYR A 556 -17.69 9.61 13.83
CA TYR A 556 -16.78 10.76 13.68
C TYR A 556 -17.56 12.07 13.68
N ASN A 557 -16.90 13.15 14.10
CA ASN A 557 -17.50 14.51 14.19
C ASN A 557 -17.13 15.34 12.97
#